data_99805440439e94c41f6a76676a638a7d
#
_entry.id   99805440439e94c41f6a76676a638a7d
#
_cell.length_a   1.000
_cell.length_b   1.000
_cell.length_c   1.000
_cell.angle_alpha   90.00
_cell.angle_beta   90.00
_cell.angle_gamma   90.00
#
_symmetry.space_group_name_H-M   'P 1'
#
loop_
_entity.id
_entity.type
_entity.pdbx_description
1 polymer ?
#
loop_
_entity_poly.entity_id
_entity_poly.type
_entity_poly.pdbx_seq_one_letter_code
_entity_poly.pdbx_strand_id
1 'polypeptide(L)'
;AQHMPKEFTPGFAEHLASATGLDVVEGYHGMALSPGQVVIAPGGVDSQIRRPFENHFALDVRKHDKSPIHPSADLLFQSSARACESPIAVVLTGMGDDGSKGAADYAQRNYPVLVQEPATCVVDGMPGSAIASGAVSEVLEVSQIARQLKRWCGEHQRPQTQLIKTN
;
A
#
# COMPACT_ATOMS: atom_id res chain seq x y z
N ALA A 1 0.51 0.81 5.62
CA ALA A 1 1.24 1.29 6.80
C ALA A 1 0.50 2.46 7.42
N GLN A 2 0.43 2.50 8.74
CA GLN A 2 -0.10 3.60 9.52
C GLN A 2 0.91 3.89 10.64
N HIS A 3 1.34 5.13 10.77
CA HIS A 3 2.31 5.52 11.82
C HIS A 3 1.61 5.54 13.18
N MET A 4 1.56 4.39 13.82
CA MET A 4 0.92 4.19 15.12
C MET A 4 1.84 3.39 16.05
N PRO A 5 1.79 3.61 17.37
CA PRO A 5 2.45 2.75 18.33
C PRO A 5 1.90 1.30 18.26
N LYS A 6 2.75 0.34 18.62
CA LYS A 6 2.45 -1.09 18.55
C LYS A 6 1.15 -1.48 19.27
N GLU A 7 0.84 -0.83 20.36
CA GLU A 7 -0.33 -1.14 21.20
C GLU A 7 -1.66 -0.80 20.52
N PHE A 8 -1.65 0.04 19.48
CA PHE A 8 -2.87 0.53 18.83
C PHE A 8 -3.20 -0.20 17.52
N THR A 9 -2.22 -0.82 16.86
CA THR A 9 -2.44 -1.43 15.54
C THR A 9 -3.37 -2.64 15.55
N PRO A 10 -3.42 -3.51 16.60
CA PRO A 10 -4.41 -4.58 16.69
C PRO A 10 -5.85 -4.04 16.75
N GLY A 11 -6.11 -3.11 17.69
CA GLY A 11 -7.44 -2.50 17.83
C GLY A 11 -7.86 -1.69 16.59
N PHE A 12 -6.92 -1.09 15.90
CA PHE A 12 -7.19 -0.40 14.64
C PHE A 12 -7.63 -1.37 13.53
N ALA A 13 -6.99 -2.54 13.42
CA ALA A 13 -7.40 -3.58 12.48
C ALA A 13 -8.80 -4.10 12.80
N GLU A 14 -9.10 -4.40 14.06
CA GLU A 14 -10.43 -4.85 14.51
C GLU A 14 -11.52 -3.79 14.23
N HIS A 15 -11.22 -2.52 14.52
CA HIS A 15 -12.13 -1.42 14.22
C HIS A 15 -12.46 -1.31 12.73
N LEU A 16 -11.43 -1.37 11.87
CA LEU A 16 -11.63 -1.33 10.42
C LEU A 16 -12.41 -2.55 9.92
N ALA A 17 -12.13 -3.76 10.42
CA ALA A 17 -12.87 -4.96 10.07
C ALA A 17 -14.36 -4.80 10.41
N SER A 18 -14.67 -4.33 11.61
CA SER A 18 -16.04 -4.08 12.06
C SER A 18 -16.75 -2.98 11.24
N ALA A 19 -16.05 -1.89 10.94
CA ALA A 19 -16.63 -0.74 10.23
C ALA A 19 -16.87 -1.01 8.74
N THR A 20 -16.07 -1.88 8.12
CA THR A 20 -16.09 -2.10 6.66
C THR A 20 -16.67 -3.44 6.25
N GLY A 21 -16.69 -4.43 7.13
CA GLY A 21 -17.03 -5.82 6.81
C GLY A 21 -15.97 -6.54 5.96
N LEU A 22 -14.78 -5.95 5.77
CA LEU A 22 -13.66 -6.56 5.06
C LEU A 22 -12.85 -7.48 5.98
N ASP A 23 -12.09 -8.41 5.39
CA ASP A 23 -11.08 -9.20 6.11
C ASP A 23 -9.86 -8.31 6.42
N VAL A 24 -9.90 -7.64 7.56
CA VAL A 24 -8.83 -6.75 8.04
C VAL A 24 -8.15 -7.38 9.23
N VAL A 25 -6.84 -7.54 9.15
CA VAL A 25 -6.01 -8.16 10.20
C VAL A 25 -4.73 -7.36 10.43
N GLU A 26 -4.18 -7.46 11.64
CA GLU A 26 -2.80 -7.03 11.86
C GLU A 26 -1.83 -8.06 11.31
N GLY A 27 -0.80 -7.60 10.59
CA GLY A 27 0.21 -8.46 10.01
C GLY A 27 1.19 -9.04 11.05
N TYR A 28 1.79 -10.17 10.73
CA TYR A 28 2.87 -10.77 11.52
C TYR A 28 3.95 -11.36 10.61
N HIS A 29 5.12 -11.59 11.15
CA HIS A 29 6.25 -12.13 10.37
C HIS A 29 5.93 -13.53 9.80
N GLY A 30 6.15 -13.68 8.50
CA GLY A 30 5.87 -14.93 7.78
C GLY A 30 4.40 -15.11 7.38
N MET A 31 3.52 -14.15 7.66
CA MET A 31 2.12 -14.21 7.25
C MET A 31 2.01 -14.31 5.73
N ALA A 32 1.29 -15.32 5.24
CA ALA A 32 0.91 -15.39 3.84
C ALA A 32 -0.15 -14.34 3.51
N LEU A 33 0.02 -13.61 2.41
CA LEU A 33 -0.93 -12.60 1.95
C LEU A 33 -1.92 -13.22 0.97
N SER A 34 -3.20 -12.98 1.19
CA SER A 34 -4.30 -13.54 0.40
C SER A 34 -5.07 -12.47 -0.37
N PRO A 35 -5.62 -12.78 -1.54
CA PRO A 35 -6.51 -11.87 -2.24
C PRO A 35 -7.71 -11.45 -1.39
N GLY A 36 -8.10 -10.18 -1.47
CA GLY A 36 -9.24 -9.63 -0.71
C GLY A 36 -8.94 -9.27 0.74
N GLN A 37 -7.74 -9.56 1.23
CA GLN A 37 -7.32 -9.26 2.60
C GLN A 37 -6.73 -7.86 2.72
N VAL A 38 -7.05 -7.17 3.81
CA VAL A 38 -6.43 -5.92 4.23
C VAL A 38 -5.51 -6.21 5.41
N VAL A 39 -4.22 -5.92 5.25
CA VAL A 39 -3.22 -6.17 6.30
C VAL A 39 -2.69 -4.85 6.84
N ILE A 40 -2.88 -4.62 8.12
CA ILE A 40 -2.32 -3.48 8.85
C ILE A 40 -0.88 -3.82 9.24
N ALA A 41 0.07 -3.02 8.79
CA ALA A 41 1.46 -3.15 9.21
C ALA A 41 1.58 -2.90 10.72
N PRO A 42 2.21 -3.81 11.50
CA PRO A 42 2.34 -3.64 12.94
C PRO A 42 3.12 -2.39 13.31
N GLY A 43 2.67 -1.68 14.33
CA GLY A 43 3.35 -0.51 14.86
C GLY A 43 4.71 -0.83 15.50
N GLY A 44 5.63 0.13 15.48
CA GLY A 44 6.95 0.02 16.13
C GLY A 44 7.96 -0.89 15.42
N VAL A 45 7.58 -1.53 14.31
CA VAL A 45 8.42 -2.36 13.45
C VAL A 45 8.10 -2.09 11.98
N ASP A 46 8.93 -2.58 11.07
CA ASP A 46 8.70 -2.42 9.63
C ASP A 46 8.14 -3.67 9.00
N SER A 47 7.35 -3.47 7.96
CA SER A 47 6.76 -4.52 7.15
C SER A 47 7.28 -4.43 5.71
N GLN A 48 7.68 -5.56 5.16
CA GLN A 48 8.13 -5.70 3.78
C GLN A 48 7.39 -6.83 3.10
N ILE A 49 7.13 -6.69 1.80
CA ILE A 49 6.55 -7.75 0.98
C ILE A 49 7.69 -8.63 0.46
N ARG A 50 7.56 -9.94 0.61
CA ARG A 50 8.43 -10.95 -0.01
C ARG A 50 7.64 -11.86 -0.92
N ARG A 51 8.30 -12.35 -1.96
CA ARG A 51 7.77 -13.37 -2.89
C ARG A 51 8.64 -14.63 -2.77
N PRO A 52 8.38 -15.52 -1.78
CA PRO A 52 9.18 -16.71 -1.58
C PRO A 52 9.07 -17.70 -2.75
N PHE A 53 7.91 -17.78 -3.40
CA PHE A 53 7.64 -18.60 -4.57
C PHE A 53 6.74 -17.84 -5.55
N GLU A 54 6.61 -18.33 -6.78
CA GLU A 54 5.70 -17.77 -7.76
C GLU A 54 4.26 -17.76 -7.23
N ASN A 55 3.59 -16.62 -7.37
CA ASN A 55 2.22 -16.35 -6.88
C ASN A 55 2.01 -16.47 -5.35
N HIS A 56 3.08 -16.53 -4.57
CA HIS A 56 3.01 -16.55 -3.11
C HIS A 56 3.68 -15.32 -2.53
N PHE A 57 2.89 -14.50 -1.86
CA PHE A 57 3.39 -13.31 -1.16
C PHE A 57 3.34 -13.53 0.34
N ALA A 58 4.33 -13.04 1.03
CA ALA A 58 4.42 -13.10 2.49
C ALA A 58 4.88 -11.76 3.06
N LEU A 59 4.44 -11.48 4.28
CA LEU A 59 4.86 -10.32 5.05
C LEU A 59 6.13 -10.65 5.84
N ASP A 60 7.17 -9.86 5.67
CA ASP A 60 8.38 -9.89 6.50
C ASP A 60 8.31 -8.72 7.48
N VAL A 61 8.14 -9.03 8.75
CA VAL A 61 8.02 -8.03 9.82
C VAL A 61 9.27 -8.07 10.69
N ARG A 62 9.99 -6.96 10.75
CA ARG A 62 11.19 -6.80 11.59
C ARG A 62 11.50 -5.33 11.83
N LYS A 63 12.25 -5.04 12.88
CA LYS A 63 12.79 -3.70 13.08
C LYS A 63 13.98 -3.49 12.13
N HIS A 64 13.96 -2.36 11.43
CA HIS A 64 15.07 -1.90 10.60
C HIS A 64 15.63 -0.60 11.17
N ASP A 65 16.95 -0.51 11.30
CA ASP A 65 17.61 0.72 11.80
C ASP A 65 17.71 1.83 10.72
N LYS A 66 17.18 1.56 9.52
CA LYS A 66 17.27 2.47 8.36
C LYS A 66 16.21 3.57 8.33
N SER A 67 15.17 3.45 9.13
CA SER A 67 14.09 4.44 9.21
C SER A 67 13.95 4.94 10.63
N PRO A 68 13.76 6.24 10.84
CA PRO A 68 13.44 6.80 12.16
C PRO A 68 11.97 6.59 12.54
N ILE A 69 11.13 6.17 11.60
CA ILE A 69 9.66 6.01 11.75
C ILE A 69 9.30 4.57 11.45
N HIS A 70 8.49 3.95 12.30
CA HIS A 70 8.01 2.58 12.17
C HIS A 70 6.49 2.49 12.38
N PRO A 71 5.76 1.80 11.49
CA PRO A 71 6.21 1.16 10.24
C PRO A 71 6.57 2.18 9.16
N SER A 72 7.64 1.94 8.39
CA SER A 72 8.03 2.79 7.28
C SER A 72 7.26 2.47 6.00
N ALA A 73 6.60 3.47 5.43
CA ALA A 73 5.95 3.38 4.12
C ALA A 73 6.97 3.24 2.99
N ASP A 74 8.13 3.90 3.09
CA ASP A 74 9.21 3.76 2.11
C ASP A 74 9.68 2.31 1.98
N LEU A 75 9.95 1.63 3.09
CA LEU A 75 10.38 0.23 3.08
C LEU A 75 9.29 -0.71 2.52
N LEU A 76 8.03 -0.46 2.87
CA LEU A 76 6.90 -1.22 2.34
C LEU A 76 6.77 -1.04 0.83
N PHE A 77 6.79 0.18 0.33
CA PHE A 77 6.72 0.48 -1.11
C PHE A 77 7.90 -0.11 -1.86
N GLN A 78 9.12 0.09 -1.40
CA GLN A 78 10.32 -0.46 -2.02
C GLN A 78 10.27 -1.98 -2.15
N SER A 79 9.80 -2.66 -1.12
CA SER A 79 9.69 -4.12 -1.14
C SER A 79 8.59 -4.62 -2.06
N SER A 80 7.42 -3.98 -2.06
CA SER A 80 6.31 -4.34 -2.94
C SER A 80 6.63 -4.05 -4.41
N ALA A 81 7.32 -2.94 -4.72
CA ALA A 81 7.79 -2.64 -6.08
C ALA A 81 8.73 -3.70 -6.65
N ARG A 82 9.45 -4.43 -5.80
CA ARG A 82 10.34 -5.54 -6.21
C ARG A 82 9.63 -6.89 -6.27
N ALA A 83 8.69 -7.13 -5.36
CA ALA A 83 8.04 -8.42 -5.21
C ALA A 83 6.81 -8.59 -6.11
N CYS A 84 6.08 -7.51 -6.40
CA CYS A 84 4.82 -7.53 -7.12
C CYS A 84 5.00 -7.11 -8.58
N GLU A 85 4.16 -7.66 -9.47
CA GLU A 85 4.21 -7.36 -10.91
C GLU A 85 3.44 -6.09 -11.27
N SER A 86 2.38 -5.78 -10.53
CA SER A 86 1.52 -4.62 -10.78
C SER A 86 1.04 -3.98 -9.48
N PRO A 87 1.95 -3.53 -8.60
CA PRO A 87 1.55 -2.90 -7.36
C PRO A 87 1.05 -1.48 -7.60
N ILE A 88 0.16 -1.01 -6.72
CA ILE A 88 -0.33 0.36 -6.68
C ILE A 88 0.07 0.95 -5.33
N ALA A 89 0.68 2.14 -5.34
CA ALA A 89 0.95 2.90 -4.13
C ALA A 89 -0.12 3.98 -3.92
N VAL A 90 -0.50 4.19 -2.66
CA VAL A 90 -1.40 5.27 -2.26
C VAL A 90 -0.80 5.99 -1.06
N VAL A 91 -0.63 7.30 -1.18
CA VAL A 91 -0.19 8.17 -0.08
C VAL A 91 -1.36 9.05 0.34
N LEU A 92 -1.75 8.90 1.59
CA LEU A 92 -2.83 9.67 2.20
C LEU A 92 -2.27 10.70 3.19
N THR A 93 -3.17 11.54 3.73
CA THR A 93 -2.84 12.52 4.77
C THR A 93 -1.88 11.96 5.81
N GLY A 94 -0.85 12.71 6.15
CA GLY A 94 0.18 12.33 7.11
C GLY A 94 1.29 13.36 7.24
N MET A 95 1.93 13.37 8.40
CA MET A 95 3.05 14.26 8.70
C MET A 95 4.37 13.64 8.24
N GLY A 96 5.32 14.48 7.80
CA GLY A 96 6.65 14.06 7.38
C GLY A 96 6.75 13.76 5.89
N ASP A 97 7.70 12.91 5.51
CA ASP A 97 8.09 12.62 4.14
C ASP A 97 8.17 11.11 3.82
N ASP A 98 7.81 10.25 4.79
CA ASP A 98 7.82 8.79 4.59
C ASP A 98 6.86 8.39 3.45
N GLY A 99 7.31 7.48 2.61
CA GLY A 99 6.62 7.07 1.38
C GLY A 99 7.08 7.81 0.12
N SER A 100 7.78 8.95 0.24
CA SER A 100 8.24 9.72 -0.93
C SER A 100 9.34 9.00 -1.72
N LYS A 101 10.29 8.37 -1.04
CA LYS A 101 11.37 7.57 -1.68
C LYS A 101 10.80 6.28 -2.26
N GLY A 102 9.87 5.65 -1.56
CA GLY A 102 9.18 4.47 -2.08
C GLY A 102 8.32 4.78 -3.31
N ALA A 103 7.66 5.93 -3.35
CA ALA A 103 6.94 6.43 -4.53
C ALA A 103 7.89 6.61 -5.72
N ALA A 104 9.10 7.15 -5.52
CA ALA A 104 10.11 7.26 -6.56
C ALA A 104 10.52 5.89 -7.15
N ASP A 105 10.65 4.86 -6.31
CA ASP A 105 10.93 3.48 -6.77
C ASP A 105 9.78 2.91 -7.63
N TYR A 106 8.52 3.27 -7.32
CA TYR A 106 7.35 2.92 -8.13
C TYR A 106 7.39 3.60 -9.50
N ALA A 107 7.62 4.91 -9.52
CA ALA A 107 7.69 5.69 -10.76
C ALA A 107 8.78 5.18 -11.70
N GLN A 108 9.98 4.83 -11.18
CA GLN A 108 11.06 4.25 -11.98
C GLN A 108 10.69 2.93 -12.67
N ARG A 109 9.67 2.22 -12.13
CA ARG A 109 9.16 0.96 -12.68
C ARG A 109 7.86 1.13 -13.45
N ASN A 110 7.41 2.38 -13.67
CA ASN A 110 6.13 2.74 -14.26
C ASN A 110 4.93 2.16 -13.50
N TYR A 111 5.05 1.99 -12.18
CA TYR A 111 3.93 1.60 -11.32
C TYR A 111 3.16 2.82 -10.85
N PRO A 112 1.84 2.75 -10.76
CA PRO A 112 1.02 3.89 -10.38
C PRO A 112 1.19 4.28 -8.91
N VAL A 113 1.26 5.59 -8.69
CA VAL A 113 1.27 6.23 -7.37
C VAL A 113 0.13 7.23 -7.32
N LEU A 114 -0.84 7.00 -6.44
CA LEU A 114 -1.95 7.91 -6.15
C LEU A 114 -1.63 8.69 -4.88
N VAL A 115 -1.91 9.97 -4.89
CA VAL A 115 -1.69 10.84 -3.73
C VAL A 115 -2.97 11.61 -3.43
N GLN A 116 -3.29 11.70 -2.14
CA GLN A 116 -4.41 12.52 -1.69
C GLN A 116 -4.14 14.00 -2.00
N GLU A 117 -5.14 14.67 -2.56
CA GLU A 117 -5.15 16.11 -2.82
C GLU A 117 -4.79 16.89 -1.53
N PRO A 118 -3.69 17.67 -1.50
CA PRO A 118 -3.23 18.39 -0.30
C PRO A 118 -4.32 19.26 0.35
N ALA A 119 -5.15 19.93 -0.45
CA ALA A 119 -6.25 20.77 0.05
C ALA A 119 -7.31 19.99 0.84
N THR A 120 -7.37 18.66 0.71
CA THR A 120 -8.30 17.79 1.42
C THR A 120 -7.66 17.03 2.59
N CYS A 121 -6.36 17.22 2.82
CA CYS A 121 -5.63 16.56 3.89
C CYS A 121 -5.85 17.25 5.25
N VAL A 122 -5.86 16.48 6.31
CA VAL A 122 -5.72 17.02 7.68
C VAL A 122 -4.29 17.52 7.89
N VAL A 123 -3.30 16.76 7.37
CA VAL A 123 -1.89 17.13 7.32
C VAL A 123 -1.35 16.70 5.97
N ASP A 124 -0.76 17.60 5.21
CA ASP A 124 -0.32 17.40 3.83
C ASP A 124 1.18 17.07 3.68
N GLY A 125 1.90 16.85 4.78
CA GLY A 125 3.34 16.59 4.75
C GLY A 125 3.74 15.42 3.84
N MET A 126 3.20 14.23 4.07
CA MET A 126 3.48 13.05 3.24
C MET A 126 2.98 13.21 1.81
N PRO A 127 1.72 13.65 1.55
CA PRO A 127 1.25 13.95 0.20
C PRO A 127 2.10 15.00 -0.52
N GLY A 128 2.41 16.11 0.14
CA GLY A 128 3.24 17.18 -0.42
C GLY A 128 4.65 16.71 -0.77
N SER A 129 5.27 15.91 0.09
CA SER A 129 6.61 15.34 -0.14
C SER A 129 6.61 14.35 -1.32
N ALA A 130 5.59 13.50 -1.42
CA ALA A 130 5.43 12.59 -2.56
C ALA A 130 5.25 13.37 -3.87
N ILE A 131 4.43 14.42 -3.90
CA ILE A 131 4.23 15.29 -5.07
C ILE A 131 5.55 15.98 -5.45
N ALA A 132 6.26 16.54 -4.47
CA ALA A 132 7.54 17.23 -4.69
C ALA A 132 8.63 16.30 -5.26
N SER A 133 8.56 15.00 -5.02
CA SER A 133 9.46 14.00 -5.61
C SER A 133 9.29 13.83 -7.12
N GLY A 134 8.19 14.31 -7.70
CA GLY A 134 7.85 14.13 -9.13
C GLY A 134 7.42 12.70 -9.49
N ALA A 135 7.20 11.83 -8.50
CA ALA A 135 6.94 10.40 -8.69
C ALA A 135 5.44 10.02 -8.64
N VAL A 136 4.55 11.00 -8.79
CA VAL A 136 3.10 10.82 -8.62
C VAL A 136 2.40 10.68 -9.97
N SER A 137 1.53 9.68 -10.10
CA SER A 137 0.72 9.47 -11.30
C SER A 137 -0.53 10.34 -11.30
N GLU A 138 -1.24 10.39 -10.18
CA GLU A 138 -2.47 11.19 -10.04
C GLU A 138 -2.58 11.75 -8.61
N VAL A 139 -3.06 13.01 -8.51
CA VAL A 139 -3.41 13.68 -7.25
C VAL A 139 -4.93 13.77 -7.21
N LEU A 140 -5.56 13.17 -6.21
CA LEU A 140 -7.00 12.94 -6.17
C LEU A 140 -7.56 13.09 -4.75
N GLU A 141 -8.82 13.49 -4.64
CA GLU A 141 -9.56 13.37 -3.38
C GLU A 141 -9.74 11.89 -2.98
N VAL A 142 -9.87 11.59 -1.68
CA VAL A 142 -10.01 10.21 -1.16
C VAL A 142 -11.12 9.43 -1.87
N SER A 143 -12.27 10.08 -2.12
CA SER A 143 -13.39 9.46 -2.84
C SER A 143 -13.04 9.07 -4.29
N GLN A 144 -12.19 9.85 -4.94
CA GLN A 144 -11.71 9.60 -6.31
C GLN A 144 -10.66 8.49 -6.31
N ILE A 145 -9.74 8.47 -5.32
CA ILE A 145 -8.78 7.38 -5.12
C ILE A 145 -9.53 6.05 -4.99
N ALA A 146 -10.59 5.99 -4.18
CA ALA A 146 -11.37 4.77 -4.00
C ALA A 146 -12.03 4.30 -5.31
N ARG A 147 -12.55 5.23 -6.13
CA ARG A 147 -13.11 4.90 -7.46
C ARG A 147 -12.06 4.40 -8.43
N GLN A 148 -10.88 5.04 -8.44
CA GLN A 148 -9.76 4.64 -9.29
C GLN A 148 -9.24 3.24 -8.96
N LEU A 149 -9.07 2.93 -7.66
CA LEU A 149 -8.69 1.59 -7.21
C LEU A 149 -9.71 0.54 -7.62
N LYS A 150 -11.02 0.81 -7.43
CA LYS A 150 -12.08 -0.12 -7.86
C LYS A 150 -12.04 -0.38 -9.37
N ARG A 151 -11.79 0.65 -10.18
CA ARG A 151 -11.66 0.50 -11.63
C ARG A 151 -10.49 -0.41 -12.00
N TRP A 152 -9.31 -0.12 -11.48
CA TRP A 152 -8.11 -0.90 -11.78
C TRP A 152 -8.20 -2.36 -11.28
N CYS A 153 -8.67 -2.58 -10.06
CA CYS A 153 -8.87 -3.93 -9.53
C CYS A 153 -9.96 -4.70 -10.31
N GLY A 154 -11.03 -4.03 -10.73
CA GLY A 154 -12.10 -4.65 -11.52
C GLY A 154 -11.67 -5.04 -12.94
N GLU A 155 -10.81 -4.27 -13.57
CA GLU A 155 -10.26 -4.57 -14.90
C GLU A 155 -9.35 -5.81 -14.89
N HIS A 156 -8.60 -6.04 -13.79
CA HIS A 156 -7.76 -7.24 -13.63
C HIS A 156 -8.53 -8.52 -13.30
N GLN A 157 -9.79 -8.40 -12.85
CA GLN A 157 -10.66 -9.55 -12.54
C GLN A 157 -11.47 -10.07 -13.75
N ARG A 158 -11.40 -9.42 -14.92
CA ARG A 158 -12.07 -9.95 -16.11
C ARG A 158 -11.30 -11.18 -16.60
N PRO A 159 -11.89 -12.40 -16.58
CA PRO A 159 -11.28 -13.55 -17.22
C PRO A 159 -11.03 -13.19 -18.68
N GLN A 160 -9.84 -13.44 -19.19
CA GLN A 160 -9.57 -13.37 -20.61
C GLN A 160 -10.50 -14.40 -21.27
N THR A 161 -11.60 -13.93 -21.85
CA THR A 161 -12.47 -14.75 -22.67
C THR A 161 -11.66 -15.20 -23.87
N GLN A 162 -11.13 -16.42 -23.81
CA GLN A 162 -10.53 -17.06 -24.97
C GLN A 162 -11.61 -17.12 -26.06
N LEU A 163 -11.45 -16.33 -27.09
CA LEU A 163 -12.19 -16.49 -28.34
C LEU A 163 -11.85 -17.88 -28.88
N ILE A 164 -12.73 -18.83 -28.62
CA ILE A 164 -12.72 -20.11 -29.30
C ILE A 164 -13.01 -19.79 -30.79
N LYS A 165 -11.95 -19.79 -31.60
CA LYS A 165 -12.12 -19.81 -33.06
C LYS A 165 -12.66 -21.17 -33.40
N THR A 166 -13.97 -21.27 -33.63
CA THR A 166 -14.58 -22.38 -34.34
C THR A 166 -14.18 -22.29 -35.81
N ASN A 167 -13.42 -23.29 -36.25
CA ASN A 167 -13.22 -23.58 -37.66
C ASN A 167 -14.50 -24.14 -38.25
#